data_9e0b1126434a2c6f49117ecb970ecb1f
#
_entry.id   9e0b1126434a2c6f49117ecb970ecb1f
#
_cell.length_a   1.000
_cell.length_b   1.000
_cell.length_c   1.000
_cell.angle_alpha   90.00
_cell.angle_beta   90.00
_cell.angle_gamma   90.00
#
_symmetry.space_group_name_H-M   'P 1'
#
loop_
_entity.id
_entity.type
_entity.pdbx_description
1 polymer ?
#
loop_
_entity_poly.entity_id
_entity_poly.type
_entity_poly.pdbx_seq_one_letter_code
_entity_poly.pdbx_strand_id
1 'polypeptide(L)'
;MQNKFKIMQRRKNFLILLISLIIFIGAATISIIESVGVPVWKNVFNVCAVKEFSSCADDYPMSVHVLDVGKADCIFITCEGKNILIDAGETSIYKFVNEYLRKMNVKTIDLLILSHQHGDHVGAMSYIVDEFNIKSFMMPQLKDDMIPTFRSYERLLISLDNKGMKAERPEPGKSYDIGPMKIDIFAPLSQYDDMNNNSIVMKVTYKNKSFLFTGDAGKESERDIISAGFDVKADVLKVGHHGSKTATSQAFLNKIQPLYAVISVGEDRNKLPKKETLERLKKNNIKIYRTDLDGTVIFATDGENLKVFCEKEKNN
;
A
#
# COMPACT_ATOMS: atom_id res chain seq x y z
N MET A 1 18.01 45.74 -38.88
CA MET A 1 17.24 45.09 -37.80
C MET A 1 16.18 44.10 -38.30
N GLN A 2 15.32 44.48 -39.26
CA GLN A 2 14.22 43.60 -39.75
C GLN A 2 14.65 42.23 -40.31
N ASN A 3 15.79 42.13 -40.96
CA ASN A 3 16.24 40.83 -41.55
C ASN A 3 16.70 39.82 -40.45
N LYS A 4 17.33 40.31 -39.37
CA LYS A 4 17.69 39.40 -38.23
C LYS A 4 16.45 38.86 -37.52
N PHE A 5 15.41 39.68 -37.37
CA PHE A 5 14.15 39.26 -36.76
C PHE A 5 13.43 38.19 -37.59
N LYS A 6 13.34 38.37 -38.91
CA LYS A 6 12.77 37.36 -39.84
C LYS A 6 13.52 36.03 -39.81
N ILE A 7 14.84 36.07 -39.74
CA ILE A 7 15.65 34.83 -39.66
C ILE A 7 15.41 34.13 -38.29
N MET A 8 15.32 34.87 -37.20
CA MET A 8 15.09 34.31 -35.87
C MET A 8 13.69 33.70 -35.77
N GLN A 9 12.66 34.36 -36.37
CA GLN A 9 11.30 33.82 -36.43
C GLN A 9 11.20 32.53 -37.27
N ARG A 10 11.91 32.52 -38.42
CA ARG A 10 11.99 31.29 -39.26
C ARG A 10 12.66 30.12 -38.51
N ARG A 11 13.74 30.38 -37.77
CA ARG A 11 14.40 29.34 -36.94
C ARG A 11 13.49 28.84 -35.82
N LYS A 12 12.76 29.72 -35.15
CA LYS A 12 11.78 29.36 -34.13
C LYS A 12 10.66 28.48 -34.70
N ASN A 13 10.09 28.90 -35.85
CA ASN A 13 9.04 28.12 -36.52
C ASN A 13 9.55 26.76 -37.02
N PHE A 14 10.78 26.71 -37.54
CA PHE A 14 11.43 25.47 -37.96
C PHE A 14 11.65 24.53 -36.76
N LEU A 15 12.10 25.05 -35.62
CA LEU A 15 12.29 24.27 -34.40
C LEU A 15 10.96 23.71 -33.87
N ILE A 16 9.90 24.50 -33.88
CA ILE A 16 8.54 24.06 -33.49
C ILE A 16 8.06 22.95 -34.43
N LEU A 17 8.22 23.12 -35.75
CA LEU A 17 7.88 22.08 -36.73
C LEU A 17 8.67 20.79 -36.53
N LEU A 18 9.97 20.88 -36.27
CA LEU A 18 10.81 19.73 -36.00
C LEU A 18 10.40 18.98 -34.73
N ILE A 19 10.12 19.71 -33.65
CA ILE A 19 9.63 19.12 -32.40
C ILE A 19 8.26 18.46 -32.60
N SER A 20 7.35 19.13 -33.32
CA SER A 20 6.03 18.54 -33.65
C SER A 20 6.15 17.27 -34.48
N LEU A 21 7.09 17.23 -35.44
CA LEU A 21 7.34 16.05 -36.25
C LEU A 21 7.91 14.89 -35.42
N ILE A 22 8.84 15.17 -34.49
CA ILE A 22 9.39 14.15 -33.60
C ILE A 22 8.29 13.57 -32.68
N ILE A 23 7.43 14.41 -32.13
CA ILE A 23 6.29 13.98 -31.31
C ILE A 23 5.33 13.12 -32.13
N PHE A 24 5.03 13.54 -33.37
CA PHE A 24 4.14 12.81 -34.27
C PHE A 24 4.71 11.43 -34.66
N ILE A 25 6.01 11.36 -35.00
CA ILE A 25 6.68 10.10 -35.31
C ILE A 25 6.69 9.19 -34.06
N GLY A 26 6.98 9.75 -32.88
CA GLY A 26 6.94 9.02 -31.61
C GLY A 26 5.55 8.42 -31.33
N ALA A 27 4.50 9.23 -31.50
CA ALA A 27 3.13 8.77 -31.33
C ALA A 27 2.72 7.69 -32.34
N ALA A 28 3.12 7.86 -33.61
CA ALA A 28 2.84 6.88 -34.67
C ALA A 28 3.56 5.55 -34.43
N THR A 29 4.82 5.58 -34.00
CA THR A 29 5.56 4.36 -33.66
C THR A 29 4.95 3.62 -32.47
N ILE A 30 4.52 4.34 -31.42
CA ILE A 30 3.83 3.76 -30.28
C ILE A 30 2.51 3.10 -30.74
N SER A 31 1.71 3.77 -31.57
CA SER A 31 0.45 3.22 -32.11
C SER A 31 0.66 1.98 -32.95
N ILE A 32 1.76 1.91 -33.73
CA ILE A 32 2.14 0.72 -34.51
C ILE A 32 2.50 -0.43 -33.55
N ILE A 33 3.28 -0.17 -32.50
CA ILE A 33 3.65 -1.18 -31.50
C ILE A 33 2.39 -1.72 -30.79
N GLU A 34 1.44 -0.85 -30.49
CA GLU A 34 0.17 -1.24 -29.89
C GLU A 34 -0.71 -2.09 -30.82
N SER A 35 -0.66 -1.83 -32.13
CA SER A 35 -1.37 -2.63 -33.13
C SER A 35 -0.90 -4.09 -33.22
N VAL A 36 0.30 -4.39 -32.72
CA VAL A 36 0.84 -5.75 -32.57
C VAL A 36 0.66 -6.33 -31.16
N GLY A 37 -0.23 -5.72 -30.34
CA GLY A 37 -0.66 -6.27 -29.05
C GLY A 37 0.18 -5.85 -27.83
N VAL A 38 1.07 -4.87 -27.97
CA VAL A 38 1.84 -4.34 -26.83
C VAL A 38 1.16 -3.07 -26.29
N PRO A 39 0.59 -3.05 -25.06
CA PRO A 39 -0.21 -1.94 -24.55
C PRO A 39 0.67 -0.75 -24.07
N VAL A 40 1.37 -0.09 -25.00
CA VAL A 40 2.34 0.97 -24.68
C VAL A 40 1.65 2.24 -24.18
N TRP A 41 0.58 2.69 -24.84
CA TRP A 41 -0.18 3.88 -24.42
C TRP A 41 -0.78 3.70 -23.03
N LYS A 42 -1.35 2.52 -22.75
CA LYS A 42 -1.89 2.20 -21.42
C LYS A 42 -0.83 2.37 -20.34
N ASN A 43 0.40 1.93 -20.61
CA ASN A 43 1.51 2.08 -19.67
C ASN A 43 1.95 3.55 -19.50
N VAL A 44 2.02 4.33 -20.62
CA VAL A 44 2.37 5.76 -20.56
C VAL A 44 1.30 6.55 -19.79
N PHE A 45 0.02 6.34 -20.07
CA PHE A 45 -1.07 7.03 -19.37
C PHE A 45 -1.17 6.63 -17.91
N ASN A 46 -1.01 5.34 -17.59
CA ASN A 46 -0.98 4.89 -16.19
C ASN A 46 0.18 5.53 -15.41
N VAL A 47 1.37 5.65 -16.03
CA VAL A 47 2.53 6.30 -15.39
C VAL A 47 2.24 7.78 -15.10
N CYS A 48 1.63 8.50 -16.02
CA CYS A 48 1.25 9.91 -15.82
C CYS A 48 0.12 10.04 -14.79
N ALA A 49 -0.92 9.21 -14.88
CA ALA A 49 -2.07 9.24 -13.97
C ALA A 49 -1.66 8.97 -12.51
N VAL A 50 -0.77 7.99 -12.27
CA VAL A 50 -0.29 7.70 -10.91
C VAL A 50 0.43 8.90 -10.29
N LYS A 51 1.22 9.65 -11.07
CA LYS A 51 1.90 10.85 -10.55
C LYS A 51 0.91 11.95 -10.20
N GLU A 52 -0.08 12.18 -11.08
CA GLU A 52 -1.12 13.20 -10.86
C GLU A 52 -2.00 12.84 -9.66
N PHE A 53 -2.38 11.55 -9.54
CA PHE A 53 -3.19 11.08 -8.43
C PHE A 53 -2.46 11.14 -7.08
N SER A 54 -1.20 10.72 -7.01
CA SER A 54 -0.43 10.77 -5.77
C SER A 54 -0.20 12.19 -5.26
N SER A 55 -0.12 13.18 -6.17
CA SER A 55 0.07 14.59 -5.81
C SER A 55 -1.13 15.21 -5.08
N CYS A 56 -2.32 14.60 -5.13
CA CYS A 56 -3.47 15.05 -4.34
C CYS A 56 -3.24 15.05 -2.83
N ALA A 57 -2.25 14.30 -2.35
CA ALA A 57 -1.90 14.21 -0.95
C ALA A 57 -0.71 15.09 -0.54
N ASP A 58 -0.04 15.76 -1.49
CA ASP A 58 1.19 16.54 -1.23
C ASP A 58 0.96 17.72 -0.28
N ASP A 59 -0.27 18.25 -0.22
CA ASP A 59 -0.64 19.33 0.71
C ASP A 59 -0.85 18.87 2.15
N TYR A 60 -0.78 17.56 2.40
CA TYR A 60 -1.03 16.97 3.72
C TYR A 60 0.27 16.47 4.36
N PRO A 61 0.50 16.75 5.66
CA PRO A 61 1.71 16.27 6.35
C PRO A 61 1.77 14.76 6.48
N MET A 62 0.63 14.05 6.48
CA MET A 62 0.57 12.58 6.49
C MET A 62 -0.39 12.06 5.44
N SER A 63 0.01 10.99 4.76
CA SER A 63 -0.87 10.20 3.90
C SER A 63 -0.61 8.70 4.02
N VAL A 64 -1.71 7.93 3.89
CA VAL A 64 -1.73 6.46 3.88
C VAL A 64 -2.29 6.02 2.54
N HIS A 65 -1.47 5.32 1.75
CA HIS A 65 -1.77 4.87 0.41
C HIS A 65 -2.00 3.36 0.42
N VAL A 66 -3.22 2.92 0.20
CA VAL A 66 -3.57 1.51 0.02
C VAL A 66 -3.57 1.23 -1.47
N LEU A 67 -2.52 0.58 -1.97
CA LEU A 67 -2.28 0.44 -3.40
C LEU A 67 -3.20 -0.62 -4.04
N ASP A 68 -3.66 -0.36 -5.26
CA ASP A 68 -4.37 -1.38 -6.08
C ASP A 68 -3.36 -2.37 -6.66
N VAL A 69 -3.08 -3.40 -5.90
CA VAL A 69 -2.15 -4.48 -6.23
C VAL A 69 -2.87 -5.82 -6.44
N GLY A 70 -4.17 -5.78 -6.71
CA GLY A 70 -5.02 -6.95 -6.80
C GLY A 70 -5.43 -7.49 -5.42
N LYS A 71 -5.62 -8.82 -5.32
CA LYS A 71 -5.89 -9.49 -4.03
C LYS A 71 -4.56 -9.68 -3.29
N ALA A 72 -4.03 -8.59 -2.74
CA ALA A 72 -2.75 -8.55 -2.04
C ALA A 72 -2.66 -7.27 -1.21
N ASP A 73 -1.77 -7.19 -0.24
CA ASP A 73 -1.54 -5.98 0.55
C ASP A 73 -0.23 -5.29 0.17
N CYS A 74 -0.34 -3.99 -0.08
CA CYS A 74 0.80 -3.08 -0.16
C CYS A 74 0.34 -1.70 0.29
N ILE A 75 0.81 -1.25 1.44
CA ILE A 75 0.37 -0.02 2.05
C ILE A 75 1.57 0.86 2.33
N PHE A 76 1.61 2.02 1.69
CA PHE A 76 2.64 3.02 1.87
C PHE A 76 2.13 4.15 2.76
N ILE A 77 2.90 4.51 3.78
CA ILE A 77 2.58 5.61 4.70
C ILE A 77 3.74 6.60 4.65
N THR A 78 3.43 7.86 4.43
CA THR A 78 4.40 8.94 4.54
C THR A 78 3.91 10.03 5.47
N CYS A 79 4.81 10.54 6.31
CA CYS A 79 4.51 11.61 7.25
C CYS A 79 5.76 12.45 7.51
N GLU A 80 5.72 13.73 7.15
CA GLU A 80 6.82 14.69 7.39
C GLU A 80 8.21 14.14 7.02
N GLY A 81 8.31 13.47 5.85
CA GLY A 81 9.54 12.89 5.33
C GLY A 81 9.95 11.54 5.93
N LYS A 82 9.09 10.93 6.75
CA LYS A 82 9.23 9.55 7.25
C LYS A 82 8.35 8.62 6.46
N ASN A 83 8.86 7.44 6.15
CA ASN A 83 8.21 6.46 5.28
C ASN A 83 8.11 5.10 5.96
N ILE A 84 6.91 4.52 5.93
CA ILE A 84 6.63 3.16 6.37
C ILE A 84 6.04 2.41 5.18
N LEU A 85 6.45 1.17 4.97
CA LEU A 85 5.81 0.28 4.02
C LEU A 85 5.36 -0.98 4.75
N ILE A 86 4.08 -1.31 4.61
CA ILE A 86 3.46 -2.52 5.15
C ILE A 86 3.11 -3.42 3.99
N ASP A 87 3.73 -4.59 3.94
CA ASP A 87 3.61 -5.59 2.88
C ASP A 87 4.03 -5.06 1.49
N ALA A 88 4.18 -5.95 0.53
CA ALA A 88 4.66 -5.59 -0.81
C ALA A 88 3.90 -6.32 -1.93
N GLY A 89 2.77 -6.97 -1.60
CA GLY A 89 1.95 -7.68 -2.55
C GLY A 89 2.62 -8.93 -3.14
N GLU A 90 2.10 -9.40 -4.26
CA GLU A 90 2.67 -10.54 -4.99
C GLU A 90 3.96 -10.18 -5.73
N THR A 91 4.76 -11.19 -6.08
CA THR A 91 6.02 -11.00 -6.83
C THR A 91 5.80 -10.31 -8.18
N SER A 92 4.68 -10.57 -8.85
CA SER A 92 4.38 -10.04 -10.19
C SER A 92 4.31 -8.51 -10.26
N ILE A 93 3.96 -7.86 -9.14
CA ILE A 93 3.71 -6.40 -9.11
C ILE A 93 4.92 -5.58 -8.67
N TYR A 94 6.11 -6.18 -8.46
CA TYR A 94 7.28 -5.49 -7.91
C TYR A 94 7.67 -4.22 -8.68
N LYS A 95 7.53 -4.23 -10.02
CA LYS A 95 7.84 -3.06 -10.86
C LYS A 95 6.91 -1.89 -10.54
N PHE A 96 5.61 -2.17 -10.39
CA PHE A 96 4.61 -1.17 -10.04
C PHE A 96 4.91 -0.53 -8.69
N VAL A 97 5.19 -1.35 -7.66
CA VAL A 97 5.48 -0.84 -6.31
C VAL A 97 6.76 -0.01 -6.30
N ASN A 98 7.85 -0.49 -6.92
CA ASN A 98 9.10 0.26 -7.01
C ASN A 98 8.91 1.61 -7.73
N GLU A 99 8.18 1.62 -8.85
CA GLU A 99 7.88 2.83 -9.61
C GLU A 99 7.00 3.81 -8.80
N TYR A 100 6.01 3.28 -8.06
CA TYR A 100 5.16 4.08 -7.20
C TYR A 100 5.99 4.80 -6.13
N LEU A 101 6.82 4.06 -5.39
CA LEU A 101 7.69 4.62 -4.36
C LEU A 101 8.71 5.64 -4.92
N ARG A 102 9.28 5.37 -6.10
CA ARG A 102 10.17 6.33 -6.77
C ARG A 102 9.44 7.63 -7.16
N LYS A 103 8.20 7.54 -7.64
CA LYS A 103 7.37 8.72 -7.96
C LYS A 103 7.02 9.53 -6.72
N MET A 104 6.86 8.88 -5.58
CA MET A 104 6.73 9.51 -4.27
C MET A 104 8.07 10.04 -3.73
N ASN A 105 9.16 10.03 -4.54
CA ASN A 105 10.50 10.43 -4.16
C ASN A 105 11.08 9.68 -2.94
N VAL A 106 10.60 8.48 -2.66
CA VAL A 106 11.09 7.63 -1.58
C VAL A 106 12.51 7.16 -1.90
N LYS A 107 13.45 7.44 -1.01
CA LYS A 107 14.83 6.91 -1.04
C LYS A 107 15.09 5.99 0.14
N THR A 108 14.42 6.28 1.25
CA THR A 108 14.58 5.55 2.50
C THR A 108 13.20 5.15 3.02
N ILE A 109 13.07 3.92 3.45
CA ILE A 109 11.94 3.39 4.21
C ILE A 109 12.42 3.27 5.65
N ASP A 110 11.83 4.09 6.56
CA ASP A 110 12.23 4.11 7.96
C ASP A 110 11.83 2.82 8.68
N LEU A 111 10.67 2.24 8.31
CA LEU A 111 10.22 0.95 8.80
C LEU A 111 9.53 0.16 7.68
N LEU A 112 10.08 -1.00 7.33
CA LEU A 112 9.47 -1.99 6.45
C LEU A 112 8.85 -3.08 7.31
N ILE A 113 7.58 -3.41 7.07
CA ILE A 113 6.83 -4.39 7.86
C ILE A 113 6.29 -5.46 6.94
N LEU A 114 6.56 -6.71 7.28
CA LEU A 114 5.87 -7.87 6.73
C LEU A 114 4.81 -8.29 7.75
N SER A 115 3.54 -8.11 7.43
CA SER A 115 2.45 -8.46 8.36
C SER A 115 2.44 -9.93 8.68
N HIS A 116 2.59 -10.78 7.67
CA HIS A 116 2.76 -12.24 7.78
C HIS A 116 3.33 -12.81 6.47
N GLN A 117 3.72 -14.08 6.48
CA GLN A 117 4.58 -14.63 5.44
C GLN A 117 3.84 -15.23 4.22
N HIS A 118 2.57 -14.93 3.95
CA HIS A 118 1.92 -15.37 2.72
C HIS A 118 2.42 -14.63 1.47
N GLY A 119 2.33 -15.27 0.31
CA GLY A 119 2.90 -14.80 -0.95
C GLY A 119 2.33 -13.47 -1.45
N ASP A 120 1.07 -13.18 -1.15
CA ASP A 120 0.36 -11.93 -1.48
C ASP A 120 0.70 -10.76 -0.53
N HIS A 121 1.62 -10.97 0.42
CA HIS A 121 2.21 -9.97 1.31
C HIS A 121 3.72 -9.84 1.15
N VAL A 122 4.43 -10.97 1.07
CA VAL A 122 5.90 -11.00 1.00
C VAL A 122 6.45 -10.93 -0.44
N GLY A 123 5.59 -11.14 -1.43
CA GLY A 123 6.00 -11.48 -2.80
C GLY A 123 7.02 -10.54 -3.43
N ALA A 124 6.79 -9.23 -3.41
CA ALA A 124 7.70 -8.25 -3.98
C ALA A 124 8.71 -7.67 -2.98
N MET A 125 8.68 -8.07 -1.71
CA MET A 125 9.43 -7.42 -0.63
C MET A 125 10.95 -7.48 -0.80
N SER A 126 11.50 -8.57 -1.34
CA SER A 126 12.92 -8.67 -1.64
C SER A 126 13.40 -7.59 -2.61
N TYR A 127 12.59 -7.24 -3.61
CA TYR A 127 12.91 -6.17 -4.57
C TYR A 127 12.89 -4.79 -3.93
N ILE A 128 12.03 -4.59 -2.92
CA ILE A 128 12.01 -3.36 -2.11
C ILE A 128 13.29 -3.27 -1.27
N VAL A 129 13.65 -4.37 -0.60
CA VAL A 129 14.90 -4.43 0.20
C VAL A 129 16.12 -4.18 -0.67
N ASP A 130 16.19 -4.75 -1.88
CA ASP A 130 17.31 -4.57 -2.80
C ASP A 130 17.41 -3.13 -3.34
N GLU A 131 16.28 -2.48 -3.60
CA GLU A 131 16.19 -1.18 -4.27
C GLU A 131 16.36 0.02 -3.32
N PHE A 132 15.73 -0.04 -2.13
CA PHE A 132 15.64 1.11 -1.23
C PHE A 132 16.56 0.96 -0.02
N ASN A 133 16.87 2.10 0.62
CA ASN A 133 17.52 2.10 1.92
C ASN A 133 16.48 1.80 3.00
N ILE A 134 16.58 0.64 3.66
CA ILE A 134 15.70 0.22 4.74
C ILE A 134 16.41 0.45 6.07
N LYS A 135 15.79 1.16 7.03
CA LYS A 135 16.38 1.38 8.35
C LYS A 135 16.06 0.27 9.34
N SER A 136 14.79 -0.14 9.39
CA SER A 136 14.32 -1.23 10.25
C SER A 136 13.38 -2.15 9.48
N PHE A 137 13.45 -3.42 9.76
CA PHE A 137 12.57 -4.44 9.19
C PHE A 137 11.90 -5.23 10.31
N MET A 138 10.57 -5.32 10.29
CA MET A 138 9.78 -6.04 11.28
C MET A 138 8.97 -7.15 10.62
N MET A 139 9.00 -8.35 11.20
CA MET A 139 8.13 -9.46 10.81
C MET A 139 7.82 -10.37 12.00
N PRO A 140 6.66 -11.07 12.02
CA PRO A 140 6.34 -12.02 13.07
C PRO A 140 7.22 -13.25 12.95
N GLN A 141 7.52 -13.87 14.11
CA GLN A 141 8.18 -15.17 14.15
C GLN A 141 7.14 -16.27 14.05
N LEU A 142 7.36 -17.22 13.15
CA LEU A 142 6.58 -18.44 13.03
C LEU A 142 7.21 -19.59 13.82
N LYS A 143 6.42 -20.63 14.05
CA LYS A 143 6.91 -21.96 14.46
C LYS A 143 7.76 -22.55 13.35
N ASP A 144 8.74 -23.39 13.70
CA ASP A 144 9.69 -23.93 12.73
C ASP A 144 9.01 -24.74 11.60
N ASP A 145 7.94 -25.45 11.92
CA ASP A 145 7.14 -26.23 10.97
C ASP A 145 6.22 -25.40 10.07
N MET A 146 6.08 -24.12 10.35
CA MET A 146 5.29 -23.17 9.57
C MET A 146 6.14 -22.25 8.68
N ILE A 147 7.46 -22.32 8.78
CA ILE A 147 8.36 -21.46 8.00
C ILE A 147 8.17 -21.76 6.50
N PRO A 148 7.81 -20.75 5.69
CA PRO A 148 7.60 -20.97 4.26
C PRO A 148 8.89 -21.34 3.53
N THR A 149 8.75 -22.23 2.53
CA THR A 149 9.85 -22.68 1.66
C THR A 149 9.68 -22.23 0.22
N PHE A 150 8.79 -21.28 -0.05
CA PHE A 150 8.62 -20.77 -1.40
C PHE A 150 9.60 -19.62 -1.73
N ARG A 151 9.93 -19.52 -3.00
CA ARG A 151 11.02 -18.71 -3.54
C ARG A 151 11.02 -17.25 -3.12
N SER A 152 9.87 -16.58 -3.03
CA SER A 152 9.84 -15.14 -2.69
C SER A 152 10.23 -14.90 -1.23
N TYR A 153 9.86 -15.80 -0.32
CA TYR A 153 10.28 -15.71 1.08
C TYR A 153 11.78 -16.01 1.26
N GLU A 154 12.29 -17.08 0.65
CA GLU A 154 13.72 -17.38 0.66
C GLU A 154 14.55 -16.23 0.11
N ARG A 155 14.10 -15.63 -1.00
CA ARG A 155 14.75 -14.47 -1.61
C ARG A 155 14.76 -13.25 -0.67
N LEU A 156 13.67 -13.01 0.06
CA LEU A 156 13.64 -11.95 1.06
C LEU A 156 14.72 -12.17 2.13
N LEU A 157 14.84 -13.39 2.66
CA LEU A 157 15.85 -13.70 3.68
C LEU A 157 17.27 -13.47 3.15
N ILE A 158 17.54 -13.87 1.90
CA ILE A 158 18.84 -13.62 1.23
C ILE A 158 19.08 -12.12 1.06
N SER A 159 18.09 -11.34 0.65
CA SER A 159 18.22 -9.87 0.48
C SER A 159 18.50 -9.16 1.81
N LEU A 160 17.84 -9.61 2.89
CA LEU A 160 18.08 -9.08 4.24
C LEU A 160 19.49 -9.41 4.72
N ASP A 161 19.95 -10.67 4.53
CA ASP A 161 21.29 -11.11 4.91
C ASP A 161 22.38 -10.34 4.15
N ASN A 162 22.23 -10.18 2.84
CA ASN A 162 23.14 -9.40 2.00
C ASN A 162 23.27 -7.92 2.45
N LYS A 163 22.26 -7.37 3.08
CA LYS A 163 22.27 -6.02 3.67
C LYS A 163 22.66 -5.99 5.15
N GLY A 164 22.96 -7.16 5.75
CA GLY A 164 23.27 -7.28 7.17
C GLY A 164 22.08 -6.88 8.08
N MET A 165 20.85 -6.98 7.57
CA MET A 165 19.65 -6.61 8.30
C MET A 165 19.10 -7.77 9.10
N LYS A 166 18.71 -7.49 10.35
CA LYS A 166 17.99 -8.42 11.20
C LYS A 166 16.52 -8.03 11.28
N ALA A 167 15.65 -9.04 11.22
CA ALA A 167 14.23 -8.81 11.45
C ALA A 167 13.96 -8.56 12.93
N GLU A 168 13.29 -7.47 13.22
CA GLU A 168 12.75 -7.17 14.54
C GLU A 168 11.44 -7.95 14.73
N ARG A 169 11.22 -8.45 15.95
CA ARG A 169 9.95 -9.11 16.30
C ARG A 169 8.96 -8.08 16.77
N PRO A 170 7.69 -8.18 16.37
CA PRO A 170 6.64 -7.37 16.97
C PRO A 170 6.49 -7.72 18.45
N GLU A 171 6.38 -6.69 19.29
CA GLU A 171 6.14 -6.87 20.74
C GLU A 171 4.76 -6.28 21.07
N PRO A 172 3.71 -7.12 21.23
CA PRO A 172 2.39 -6.63 21.60
C PRO A 172 2.41 -5.82 22.90
N GLY A 173 1.71 -4.67 22.90
CA GLY A 173 1.72 -3.70 23.98
C GLY A 173 2.86 -2.68 23.91
N LYS A 174 3.84 -2.86 23.01
CA LYS A 174 4.90 -1.88 22.79
C LYS A 174 4.49 -0.82 21.77
N SER A 175 5.00 0.39 21.96
CA SER A 175 4.87 1.50 21.02
C SER A 175 6.24 1.86 20.43
N TYR A 176 6.22 2.29 19.18
CA TYR A 176 7.40 2.78 18.44
C TYR A 176 7.08 4.15 17.86
N ASP A 177 8.05 5.06 17.85
CA ASP A 177 7.92 6.37 17.19
C ASP A 177 8.73 6.39 15.90
N ILE A 178 8.06 6.69 14.78
CA ILE A 178 8.70 6.93 13.47
C ILE A 178 8.42 8.37 13.07
N GLY A 179 9.35 9.26 13.44
CA GLY A 179 9.12 10.70 13.34
C GLY A 179 7.92 11.11 14.18
N PRO A 180 6.91 11.80 13.61
CA PRO A 180 5.73 12.23 14.35
C PRO A 180 4.64 11.15 14.46
N MET A 181 4.86 9.97 13.88
CA MET A 181 3.90 8.85 13.95
C MET A 181 4.20 7.95 15.13
N LYS A 182 3.16 7.61 15.90
CA LYS A 182 3.20 6.58 16.92
C LYS A 182 2.63 5.28 16.37
N ILE A 183 3.32 4.16 16.57
CA ILE A 183 2.92 2.82 16.15
C ILE A 183 2.73 1.96 17.38
N ASP A 184 1.49 1.57 17.67
CA ASP A 184 1.16 0.66 18.75
C ASP A 184 0.96 -0.76 18.19
N ILE A 185 1.67 -1.75 18.70
CA ILE A 185 1.58 -3.16 18.29
C ILE A 185 0.60 -3.90 19.21
N PHE A 186 -0.34 -4.66 18.62
CA PHE A 186 -1.37 -5.39 19.34
C PHE A 186 -1.29 -6.91 19.17
N ALA A 187 -0.72 -7.40 18.05
CA ALA A 187 -0.58 -8.82 17.75
C ALA A 187 0.69 -9.09 16.94
N PRO A 188 1.14 -10.37 16.86
CA PRO A 188 0.53 -11.57 17.44
C PRO A 188 0.81 -11.73 18.94
N LEU A 189 -0.21 -12.10 19.72
CA LEU A 189 -0.10 -12.35 21.17
C LEU A 189 0.38 -13.76 21.51
N SER A 190 0.28 -14.66 20.55
CA SER A 190 0.70 -16.05 20.63
C SER A 190 1.29 -16.50 19.29
N GLN A 191 1.93 -17.65 19.26
CA GLN A 191 2.26 -18.34 18.01
C GLN A 191 1.08 -19.26 17.65
N TYR A 192 0.29 -18.81 16.67
CA TYR A 192 -0.87 -19.56 16.19
C TYR A 192 -0.46 -20.63 15.17
N ASP A 193 -1.32 -21.66 15.01
CA ASP A 193 -1.14 -22.72 14.01
C ASP A 193 -1.61 -22.28 12.60
N ASP A 194 -2.27 -21.15 12.51
CA ASP A 194 -2.65 -20.50 11.24
C ASP A 194 -1.78 -19.26 11.01
N MET A 195 -1.14 -19.20 9.84
CA MET A 195 -0.23 -18.12 9.47
C MET A 195 -0.92 -16.75 9.47
N ASN A 196 -2.20 -16.69 9.08
CA ASN A 196 -2.97 -15.45 9.09
C ASN A 196 -3.11 -14.87 10.50
N ASN A 197 -3.37 -15.72 11.52
CA ASN A 197 -3.49 -15.28 12.89
C ASN A 197 -2.17 -14.78 13.48
N ASN A 198 -1.02 -15.12 12.86
CA ASN A 198 0.29 -14.56 13.21
C ASN A 198 0.54 -13.18 12.60
N SER A 199 -0.44 -12.57 11.93
CA SER A 199 -0.31 -11.22 11.38
C SER A 199 -0.02 -10.19 12.45
N ILE A 200 0.88 -9.25 12.12
CA ILE A 200 1.07 -8.04 12.93
C ILE A 200 -0.21 -7.21 12.84
N VAL A 201 -0.83 -6.97 13.97
CA VAL A 201 -1.92 -6.00 14.09
C VAL A 201 -1.37 -4.77 14.79
N MET A 202 -1.49 -3.61 14.13
CA MET A 202 -0.92 -2.38 14.65
C MET A 202 -1.80 -1.17 14.33
N LYS A 203 -1.69 -0.15 15.19
CA LYS A 203 -2.29 1.16 15.00
C LYS A 203 -1.21 2.19 14.75
N VAL A 204 -1.34 2.95 13.66
CA VAL A 204 -0.52 4.12 13.38
C VAL A 204 -1.34 5.36 13.71
N THR A 205 -0.80 6.21 14.56
CA THR A 205 -1.44 7.45 15.00
C THR A 205 -0.58 8.65 14.64
N TYR A 206 -1.20 9.67 14.03
CA TYR A 206 -0.63 10.98 13.82
C TYR A 206 -1.57 12.03 14.41
N LYS A 207 -1.13 12.71 15.48
CA LYS A 207 -1.97 13.63 16.26
C LYS A 207 -3.30 12.96 16.67
N ASN A 208 -4.44 13.47 16.17
CA ASN A 208 -5.79 12.99 16.51
C ASN A 208 -6.37 12.01 15.48
N LYS A 209 -5.55 11.52 14.50
CA LYS A 209 -6.01 10.56 13.48
C LYS A 209 -5.26 9.24 13.58
N SER A 210 -6.01 8.16 13.46
CA SER A 210 -5.51 6.81 13.68
C SER A 210 -5.99 5.82 12.63
N PHE A 211 -5.08 4.90 12.30
CA PHE A 211 -5.24 3.88 11.26
C PHE A 211 -4.90 2.51 11.85
N LEU A 212 -5.83 1.58 11.79
CA LEU A 212 -5.62 0.20 12.26
C LEU A 212 -5.38 -0.71 11.05
N PHE A 213 -4.24 -1.39 11.06
CA PHE A 213 -3.83 -2.37 10.08
C PHE A 213 -3.85 -3.75 10.73
N THR A 214 -4.51 -4.70 10.10
CA THR A 214 -4.76 -6.02 10.68
C THR A 214 -4.10 -7.16 9.92
N GLY A 215 -3.45 -6.86 8.79
CA GLY A 215 -3.00 -7.90 7.87
C GLY A 215 -4.16 -8.86 7.57
N ASP A 216 -3.91 -10.15 7.73
CA ASP A 216 -4.91 -11.20 7.55
C ASP A 216 -5.39 -11.82 8.88
N ALA A 217 -5.12 -11.15 10.01
CA ALA A 217 -5.53 -11.60 11.34
C ALA A 217 -7.00 -12.04 11.36
N GLY A 218 -7.21 -13.26 11.79
CA GLY A 218 -8.53 -13.87 11.91
C GLY A 218 -9.15 -13.69 13.30
N LYS A 219 -10.34 -14.27 13.48
CA LYS A 219 -11.15 -14.15 14.70
C LYS A 219 -10.43 -14.60 15.97
N GLU A 220 -9.48 -15.50 15.88
CA GLU A 220 -8.70 -15.96 17.04
C GLU A 220 -7.78 -14.87 17.55
N SER A 221 -6.97 -14.29 16.67
CA SER A 221 -6.11 -13.13 17.00
C SER A 221 -6.94 -11.93 17.46
N GLU A 222 -8.06 -11.62 16.80
CA GLU A 222 -8.98 -10.54 17.20
C GLU A 222 -9.51 -10.74 18.62
N ARG A 223 -9.90 -11.98 18.98
CA ARG A 223 -10.38 -12.31 20.32
C ARG A 223 -9.31 -12.10 21.39
N ASP A 224 -8.08 -12.50 21.09
CA ASP A 224 -6.97 -12.35 22.01
C ASP A 224 -6.61 -10.87 22.22
N ILE A 225 -6.63 -10.06 21.16
CA ILE A 225 -6.46 -8.59 21.23
C ILE A 225 -7.54 -7.96 22.13
N ILE A 226 -8.81 -8.36 21.96
CA ILE A 226 -9.92 -7.87 22.78
C ILE A 226 -9.72 -8.27 24.23
N SER A 227 -9.31 -9.52 24.49
CA SER A 227 -9.10 -10.07 25.82
C SER A 227 -7.93 -9.42 26.54
N ALA A 228 -6.90 -9.00 25.80
CA ALA A 228 -5.76 -8.25 26.33
C ALA A 228 -6.13 -6.80 26.73
N GLY A 229 -7.31 -6.31 26.34
CA GLY A 229 -7.80 -5.00 26.74
C GLY A 229 -7.14 -3.81 26.02
N PHE A 230 -6.51 -4.03 24.87
CA PHE A 230 -5.87 -2.96 24.09
C PHE A 230 -6.89 -1.94 23.55
N ASP A 231 -6.50 -0.67 23.51
CA ASP A 231 -7.24 0.39 22.82
C ASP A 231 -6.99 0.33 21.33
N VAL A 232 -7.85 -0.43 20.65
CA VAL A 232 -7.82 -0.59 19.18
C VAL A 232 -8.70 0.40 18.44
N LYS A 233 -9.28 1.40 19.12
CA LYS A 233 -10.11 2.42 18.48
C LYS A 233 -9.31 3.14 17.40
N ALA A 234 -9.90 3.30 16.19
CA ALA A 234 -9.23 3.93 15.05
C ALA A 234 -10.24 4.56 14.09
N ASP A 235 -9.83 5.64 13.40
CA ASP A 235 -10.67 6.32 12.39
C ASP A 235 -10.80 5.50 11.11
N VAL A 236 -9.73 4.83 10.71
CA VAL A 236 -9.65 4.02 9.49
C VAL A 236 -9.24 2.59 9.83
N LEU A 237 -9.96 1.63 9.29
CA LEU A 237 -9.64 0.21 9.39
C LEU A 237 -9.21 -0.33 8.01
N LYS A 238 -8.00 -0.89 7.90
CA LYS A 238 -7.70 -1.85 6.84
C LYS A 238 -8.35 -3.18 7.22
N VAL A 239 -9.35 -3.57 6.45
CA VAL A 239 -10.14 -4.78 6.71
C VAL A 239 -9.27 -6.03 6.60
N GLY A 240 -9.37 -6.92 7.57
CA GLY A 240 -8.57 -8.13 7.62
C GLY A 240 -8.86 -9.10 6.50
N HIS A 241 -7.82 -9.78 6.03
CA HIS A 241 -7.86 -10.90 5.10
C HIS A 241 -8.72 -10.63 3.87
N HIS A 242 -8.47 -9.46 3.24
CA HIS A 242 -9.13 -8.99 2.01
C HIS A 242 -10.67 -9.04 2.06
N GLY A 243 -11.23 -8.91 3.26
CA GLY A 243 -12.67 -9.00 3.50
C GLY A 243 -13.21 -10.43 3.60
N SER A 244 -12.39 -11.39 4.02
CA SER A 244 -12.81 -12.75 4.34
C SER A 244 -13.85 -12.77 5.47
N LYS A 245 -14.72 -13.79 5.48
CA LYS A 245 -15.65 -14.04 6.59
C LYS A 245 -14.97 -14.48 7.90
N THR A 246 -13.71 -14.88 7.82
CA THR A 246 -12.90 -15.35 8.95
C THR A 246 -12.27 -14.21 9.76
N ALA A 247 -12.32 -12.98 9.25
CA ALA A 247 -11.73 -11.80 9.85
C ALA A 247 -12.76 -10.68 10.07
N THR A 248 -12.35 -9.61 10.72
CA THR A 248 -13.13 -8.39 11.00
C THR A 248 -14.47 -8.72 11.66
N SER A 249 -14.41 -9.44 12.78
CA SER A 249 -15.60 -9.88 13.54
C SER A 249 -16.42 -8.70 14.05
N GLN A 250 -17.71 -8.93 14.35
CA GLN A 250 -18.55 -7.90 14.96
C GLN A 250 -18.02 -7.44 16.32
N ALA A 251 -17.48 -8.37 17.12
CA ALA A 251 -16.89 -8.02 18.41
C ALA A 251 -15.68 -7.09 18.25
N PHE A 252 -14.85 -7.34 17.24
CA PHE A 252 -13.69 -6.49 16.95
C PHE A 252 -14.11 -5.12 16.42
N LEU A 253 -15.07 -5.07 15.47
CA LEU A 253 -15.63 -3.81 14.97
C LEU A 253 -16.24 -2.95 16.09
N ASN A 254 -16.91 -3.55 17.07
CA ASN A 254 -17.46 -2.85 18.21
C ASN A 254 -16.39 -2.19 19.10
N LYS A 255 -15.14 -2.68 19.05
CA LYS A 255 -13.99 -2.09 19.75
C LYS A 255 -13.28 -1.03 18.92
N ILE A 256 -13.17 -1.24 17.61
CA ILE A 256 -12.47 -0.30 16.69
C ILE A 256 -13.33 0.95 16.44
N GLN A 257 -14.62 0.78 16.15
CA GLN A 257 -15.57 1.85 15.80
C GLN A 257 -15.07 2.76 14.66
N PRO A 258 -14.61 2.24 13.54
CA PRO A 258 -14.00 3.05 12.49
C PRO A 258 -15.06 3.83 11.71
N LEU A 259 -14.68 5.02 11.23
CA LEU A 259 -15.49 5.81 10.28
C LEU A 259 -15.36 5.26 8.85
N TYR A 260 -14.17 4.76 8.53
CA TYR A 260 -13.80 4.29 7.20
C TYR A 260 -13.22 2.88 7.28
N ALA A 261 -13.53 2.08 6.27
CA ALA A 261 -12.90 0.78 6.04
C ALA A 261 -12.33 0.73 4.62
N VAL A 262 -11.11 0.23 4.46
CA VAL A 262 -10.50 -0.03 3.16
C VAL A 262 -10.20 -1.51 3.01
N ILE A 263 -10.49 -2.05 1.84
CA ILE A 263 -10.30 -3.46 1.51
C ILE A 263 -9.36 -3.54 0.31
N SER A 264 -8.16 -4.07 0.52
CA SER A 264 -7.28 -4.46 -0.59
C SER A 264 -7.82 -5.74 -1.19
N VAL A 265 -8.26 -5.69 -2.43
CA VAL A 265 -8.91 -6.79 -3.11
C VAL A 265 -8.83 -6.61 -4.63
N GLY A 266 -8.82 -7.70 -5.37
CA GLY A 266 -8.86 -7.75 -6.82
C GLY A 266 -9.60 -8.98 -7.30
N GLU A 267 -9.49 -9.31 -8.58
CA GLU A 267 -10.05 -10.55 -9.09
C GLU A 267 -9.44 -11.75 -8.37
N ASP A 268 -10.29 -12.59 -7.78
CA ASP A 268 -9.89 -13.71 -6.95
C ASP A 268 -10.88 -14.87 -7.07
N ARG A 269 -10.36 -16.10 -7.08
CA ARG A 269 -11.18 -17.34 -7.10
C ARG A 269 -12.09 -17.47 -5.88
N ASN A 270 -11.67 -16.90 -4.74
CA ASN A 270 -12.44 -16.92 -3.50
C ASN A 270 -13.59 -15.91 -3.48
N LYS A 271 -13.70 -15.04 -4.49
CA LYS A 271 -14.71 -13.99 -4.60
C LYS A 271 -14.75 -13.12 -3.35
N LEU A 272 -13.58 -12.56 -2.99
CA LEU A 272 -13.47 -11.58 -1.92
C LEU A 272 -13.82 -10.17 -2.45
N PRO A 273 -14.33 -9.26 -1.59
CA PRO A 273 -14.69 -9.49 -0.19
C PRO A 273 -16.02 -10.26 -0.08
N LYS A 274 -16.17 -11.00 1.02
CA LYS A 274 -17.41 -11.76 1.27
C LYS A 274 -18.58 -10.84 1.57
N LYS A 275 -19.77 -11.25 1.11
CA LYS A 275 -21.02 -10.50 1.30
C LYS A 275 -21.31 -10.25 2.78
N GLU A 276 -21.07 -11.23 3.63
CA GLU A 276 -21.25 -11.14 5.07
C GLU A 276 -20.35 -10.08 5.73
N THR A 277 -19.12 -9.93 5.23
CA THR A 277 -18.21 -8.88 5.71
C THR A 277 -18.68 -7.50 5.28
N LEU A 278 -19.09 -7.34 4.01
CA LEU A 278 -19.64 -6.09 3.51
C LEU A 278 -20.92 -5.67 4.26
N GLU A 279 -21.83 -6.61 4.51
CA GLU A 279 -23.07 -6.37 5.25
C GLU A 279 -22.78 -5.95 6.70
N ARG A 280 -21.79 -6.60 7.34
CA ARG A 280 -21.35 -6.25 8.70
C ARG A 280 -20.82 -4.82 8.75
N LEU A 281 -19.95 -4.43 7.83
CA LEU A 281 -19.43 -3.06 7.75
C LEU A 281 -20.55 -2.04 7.52
N LYS A 282 -21.46 -2.32 6.57
CA LYS A 282 -22.61 -1.46 6.27
C LYS A 282 -23.55 -1.28 7.47
N LYS A 283 -23.85 -2.37 8.22
CA LYS A 283 -24.69 -2.32 9.44
C LYS A 283 -24.10 -1.45 10.54
N ASN A 284 -22.77 -1.28 10.56
CA ASN A 284 -22.08 -0.39 11.48
C ASN A 284 -21.91 1.03 10.93
N ASN A 285 -22.56 1.39 9.81
CA ASN A 285 -22.48 2.70 9.14
C ASN A 285 -21.07 3.11 8.73
N ILE A 286 -20.19 2.14 8.44
CA ILE A 286 -18.80 2.35 8.05
C ILE A 286 -18.76 2.64 6.55
N LYS A 287 -18.10 3.72 6.14
CA LYS A 287 -17.89 4.03 4.72
C LYS A 287 -16.79 3.12 4.17
N ILE A 288 -17.13 2.34 3.12
CA ILE A 288 -16.28 1.30 2.57
C ILE A 288 -15.62 1.77 1.27
N TYR A 289 -14.30 1.56 1.17
CA TYR A 289 -13.50 1.69 -0.04
C TYR A 289 -12.90 0.34 -0.40
N ARG A 290 -12.73 0.08 -1.72
CA ARG A 290 -12.22 -1.19 -2.24
C ARG A 290 -11.29 -0.93 -3.39
N THR A 291 -10.08 -1.50 -3.37
CA THR A 291 -9.08 -1.26 -4.42
C THR A 291 -9.52 -1.75 -5.80
N ASP A 292 -10.31 -2.82 -5.90
CA ASP A 292 -10.87 -3.30 -7.19
C ASP A 292 -11.87 -2.32 -7.83
N LEU A 293 -12.59 -1.54 -7.02
CA LEU A 293 -13.58 -0.57 -7.49
C LEU A 293 -13.05 0.86 -7.53
N ASP A 294 -12.28 1.25 -6.53
CA ASP A 294 -11.84 2.61 -6.30
C ASP A 294 -10.39 2.87 -6.77
N GLY A 295 -9.67 1.81 -7.24
CA GLY A 295 -8.23 1.89 -7.52
C GLY A 295 -7.41 2.04 -6.24
N THR A 296 -6.24 2.61 -6.32
CA THR A 296 -5.46 3.03 -5.15
C THR A 296 -6.28 4.01 -4.32
N VAL A 297 -6.35 3.81 -3.00
CA VAL A 297 -7.08 4.67 -2.06
C VAL A 297 -6.09 5.40 -1.17
N ILE A 298 -6.15 6.73 -1.14
CA ILE A 298 -5.27 7.56 -0.32
C ILE A 298 -6.11 8.23 0.78
N PHE A 299 -5.72 8.04 2.02
CA PHE A 299 -6.20 8.78 3.18
C PHE A 299 -5.14 9.82 3.55
N ALA A 300 -5.47 11.09 3.48
CA ALA A 300 -4.57 12.19 3.79
C ALA A 300 -5.08 13.00 4.99
N THR A 301 -4.19 13.43 5.87
CA THR A 301 -4.57 14.12 7.10
C THR A 301 -3.56 15.17 7.52
N ASP A 302 -4.08 16.25 8.11
CA ASP A 302 -3.33 17.27 8.85
C ASP A 302 -3.22 16.94 10.37
N GLY A 303 -3.85 15.82 10.76
CA GLY A 303 -3.98 15.36 12.13
C GLY A 303 -5.30 15.72 12.79
N GLU A 304 -6.09 16.63 12.20
CA GLU A 304 -7.45 17.00 12.66
C GLU A 304 -8.51 16.56 11.67
N ASN A 305 -8.25 16.76 10.38
CA ASN A 305 -9.14 16.41 9.29
C ASN A 305 -8.62 15.21 8.54
N LEU A 306 -9.53 14.40 8.02
CA LEU A 306 -9.21 13.25 7.18
C LEU A 306 -9.90 13.41 5.82
N LYS A 307 -9.14 13.36 4.74
CA LYS A 307 -9.63 13.39 3.37
C LYS A 307 -9.30 12.09 2.66
N VAL A 308 -10.20 11.63 1.80
CA VAL A 308 -10.02 10.39 1.04
C VAL A 308 -10.04 10.69 -0.43
N PHE A 309 -9.05 10.18 -1.15
CA PHE A 309 -8.93 10.24 -2.59
C PHE A 309 -8.95 8.82 -3.15
N CYS A 310 -9.59 8.63 -4.29
CA CYS A 310 -9.66 7.36 -5.02
C CYS A 310 -9.10 7.56 -6.41
N GLU A 311 -8.27 6.63 -6.88
CA GLU A 311 -7.66 6.71 -8.21
C GLU A 311 -8.70 6.58 -9.32
N LYS A 312 -9.71 5.72 -9.12
CA LYS A 312 -10.85 5.59 -10.02
C LYS A 312 -11.98 6.49 -9.52
N GLU A 313 -12.32 7.53 -10.29
CA GLU A 313 -13.50 8.33 -10.00
C GLU A 313 -14.75 7.44 -10.11
N LYS A 314 -15.63 7.51 -9.11
CA LYS A 314 -16.97 6.94 -9.26
C LYS A 314 -17.71 7.81 -10.26
N ASN A 315 -17.93 7.34 -11.47
CA ASN A 315 -18.93 7.92 -12.35
C ASN A 315 -20.29 7.89 -11.63
N ASN A 316 -20.69 9.04 -11.10
CA ASN A 316 -22.00 9.24 -10.50
C ASN A 316 -23.08 9.22 -11.59
#